data_cc777b722c64c19710dd28f73ac6016d
#
_entry.id   cc777b722c64c19710dd28f73ac6016d
#
_cell.length_a   1.000
_cell.length_b   1.000
_cell.length_c   1.000
_cell.angle_alpha   90.00
_cell.angle_beta   90.00
_cell.angle_gamma   90.00
#
_symmetry.space_group_name_H-M   'P 1'
#
loop_
_entity.id
_entity.type
_entity.pdbx_description
1 polymer ?
#
loop_
_entity_poly.entity_id
_entity_poly.type
_entity_poly.pdbx_seq_one_letter_code
_entity_poly.pdbx_strand_id
1 'polypeptide(L)'
;MKYFKLYWLNILYFILFLAFIVVSVKSVVITQINQLEYLKESYNKHCIDITEEKRNTCVEWKIEIENGGNSGFLLYQETITNKYFPKGIMQVLLILIPSCYFITKYFRERIILYENNRRGYANNLLRVFKNSYILALIPSILLLFAFLFYYKYTGGFNIMAHEVKSIGWSYITKPWLFILVYLINLILTNLIYINISILISRKYHNYFISVILSFLVIIGLQLFLEIVMDGIICGIILHSEFGIIFNIINAIPFNDSYGLVWPLVFSLSMNLIIIFIIYLVYKNKEKLIIDCEKNS
;
A
#
# COMPACT_ATOMS: atom_id res chain seq x y z
N MET A 1 11.53 19.03 24.11
CA MET A 1 10.66 17.91 24.53
C MET A 1 9.24 17.93 23.93
N LYS A 2 8.53 19.07 23.77
CA LYS A 2 7.17 19.11 23.17
C LYS A 2 7.08 18.55 21.75
N TYR A 3 8.08 18.77 20.90
CA TYR A 3 8.10 18.27 19.52
C TYR A 3 8.33 16.76 19.43
N PHE A 4 9.12 16.17 20.31
CA PHE A 4 9.37 14.73 20.33
C PHE A 4 8.10 13.93 20.62
N LYS A 5 7.21 14.43 21.49
CA LYS A 5 5.91 13.80 21.77
C LYS A 5 4.95 13.79 20.57
N LEU A 6 5.14 14.66 19.58
CA LEU A 6 4.26 14.74 18.42
C LEU A 6 4.65 13.72 17.33
N TYR A 7 5.95 13.40 17.21
CA TYR A 7 6.47 12.55 16.15
C TYR A 7 6.69 11.09 16.56
N TRP A 8 6.57 10.76 17.86
CA TRP A 8 6.84 9.41 18.34
C TRP A 8 5.94 8.35 17.67
N LEU A 9 4.67 8.69 17.36
CA LEU A 9 3.76 7.78 16.67
C LEU A 9 4.17 7.52 15.22
N ASN A 10 4.71 8.52 14.53
CA ASN A 10 5.27 8.31 13.19
C ASN A 10 6.50 7.40 13.24
N ILE A 11 7.32 7.56 14.27
CA ILE A 11 8.49 6.70 14.49
C ILE A 11 8.03 5.27 14.82
N LEU A 12 7.05 5.12 15.71
CA LEU A 12 6.48 3.82 16.05
C LEU A 12 5.87 3.14 14.82
N TYR A 13 5.10 3.88 14.02
CA TYR A 13 4.53 3.40 12.77
C TYR A 13 5.62 2.95 11.79
N PHE A 14 6.67 3.76 11.63
CA PHE A 14 7.83 3.41 10.80
C PHE A 14 8.50 2.11 11.27
N ILE A 15 8.75 1.98 12.59
CA ILE A 15 9.38 0.78 13.16
C ILE A 15 8.50 -0.46 12.95
N LEU A 16 7.19 -0.35 13.21
CA LEU A 16 6.25 -1.45 13.01
C LEU A 16 6.20 -1.88 11.55
N PHE A 17 6.06 -0.92 10.62
CA PHE A 17 6.01 -1.24 9.20
C PHE A 17 7.32 -1.84 8.70
N LEU A 18 8.47 -1.32 9.18
CA LEU A 18 9.79 -1.88 8.91
C LEU A 18 9.89 -3.33 9.40
N ALA A 19 9.41 -3.62 10.62
CA ALA A 19 9.42 -4.97 11.17
C ALA A 19 8.61 -5.94 10.28
N PHE A 20 7.43 -5.56 9.82
CA PHE A 20 6.63 -6.38 8.90
C PHE A 20 7.34 -6.64 7.58
N ILE A 21 7.97 -5.63 6.98
CA ILE A 21 8.74 -5.79 5.74
C ILE A 21 9.93 -6.73 5.97
N VAL A 22 10.70 -6.53 7.04
CA VAL A 22 11.86 -7.38 7.36
C VAL A 22 11.42 -8.85 7.55
N VAL A 23 10.31 -9.09 8.26
CA VAL A 23 9.77 -10.45 8.44
C VAL A 23 9.32 -11.03 7.10
N SER A 24 8.65 -10.25 6.24
CA SER A 24 8.23 -10.69 4.92
C SER A 24 9.41 -11.02 4.02
N VAL A 25 10.42 -10.15 3.96
CA VAL A 25 11.67 -10.37 3.20
C VAL A 25 12.40 -11.61 3.69
N LYS A 26 12.56 -11.75 5.01
CA LYS A 26 13.19 -12.95 5.61
C LYS A 26 12.43 -14.21 5.24
N SER A 27 11.11 -14.22 5.32
CA SER A 27 10.27 -15.37 4.95
C SER A 27 10.48 -15.76 3.48
N VAL A 28 10.48 -14.80 2.57
CA VAL A 28 10.67 -15.03 1.13
C VAL A 28 12.08 -15.57 0.84
N VAL A 29 13.12 -14.97 1.42
CA VAL A 29 14.51 -15.44 1.24
C VAL A 29 14.70 -16.88 1.77
N ILE A 30 14.14 -17.21 2.93
CA ILE A 30 14.21 -18.59 3.47
C ILE A 30 13.47 -19.55 2.53
N THR A 31 12.29 -19.19 2.03
CA THR A 31 11.55 -20.02 1.08
C THR A 31 12.35 -20.26 -0.19
N GLN A 32 12.99 -19.22 -0.72
CA GLN A 32 13.90 -19.30 -1.88
C GLN A 32 15.07 -20.28 -1.64
N ILE A 33 15.74 -20.17 -0.50
CA ILE A 33 16.87 -21.06 -0.16
C ILE A 33 16.39 -22.51 -0.11
N ASN A 34 15.28 -22.79 0.57
CA ASN A 34 14.72 -24.13 0.69
C ASN A 34 14.29 -24.70 -0.68
N GLN A 35 13.72 -23.86 -1.55
CA GLN A 35 13.38 -24.28 -2.92
C GLN A 35 14.62 -24.64 -3.73
N LEU A 36 15.68 -23.84 -3.64
CA LEU A 36 16.95 -24.13 -4.32
C LEU A 36 17.61 -25.42 -3.82
N GLU A 37 17.58 -25.68 -2.51
CA GLU A 37 18.09 -26.94 -1.94
C GLU A 37 17.30 -28.13 -2.46
N TYR A 38 15.97 -28.04 -2.44
CA TYR A 38 15.10 -29.07 -2.98
C TYR A 38 15.34 -29.32 -4.47
N LEU A 39 15.52 -28.26 -5.27
CA LEU A 39 15.83 -28.38 -6.70
C LEU A 39 17.18 -29.08 -6.94
N LYS A 40 18.20 -28.73 -6.14
CA LYS A 40 19.53 -29.38 -6.21
C LYS A 40 19.46 -30.87 -5.90
N GLU A 41 18.73 -31.23 -4.83
CA GLU A 41 18.52 -32.64 -4.46
C GLU A 41 17.76 -33.39 -5.53
N SER A 42 16.69 -32.79 -6.05
CA SER A 42 15.88 -33.39 -7.14
C SER A 42 16.67 -33.55 -8.43
N TYR A 43 17.48 -32.53 -8.79
CA TYR A 43 18.39 -32.60 -9.95
C TYR A 43 19.40 -33.75 -9.80
N ASN A 44 20.06 -33.84 -8.64
CA ASN A 44 21.03 -34.90 -8.38
C ASN A 44 20.41 -36.30 -8.39
N LYS A 45 19.14 -36.43 -7.96
CA LYS A 45 18.44 -37.72 -7.91
C LYS A 45 17.90 -38.18 -9.25
N HIS A 46 17.44 -37.28 -10.08
CA HIS A 46 16.68 -37.61 -11.28
C HIS A 46 17.36 -37.25 -12.59
N CYS A 47 18.44 -36.46 -12.58
CA CYS A 47 19.10 -35.97 -13.79
C CYS A 47 20.49 -36.56 -14.04
N ILE A 48 20.95 -37.51 -13.22
CA ILE A 48 22.25 -38.17 -13.39
C ILE A 48 22.13 -39.29 -14.47
N ASP A 49 20.97 -40.01 -14.56
CA ASP A 49 20.69 -41.05 -15.57
C ASP A 49 19.48 -40.63 -16.40
N ILE A 50 19.70 -39.90 -17.49
CA ILE A 50 18.64 -39.20 -18.23
C ILE A 50 18.10 -40.08 -19.37
N THR A 51 16.79 -40.36 -19.36
CA THR A 51 16.00 -40.71 -20.56
C THR A 51 15.59 -39.43 -21.32
N GLU A 52 15.52 -39.48 -22.66
CA GLU A 52 15.26 -38.32 -23.52
C GLU A 52 14.01 -37.50 -23.11
N GLU A 53 12.99 -38.17 -22.59
CA GLU A 53 11.73 -37.51 -22.13
C GLU A 53 11.89 -36.55 -20.95
N LYS A 54 12.87 -36.78 -20.08
CA LYS A 54 13.15 -35.92 -18.88
C LYS A 54 14.21 -34.85 -19.12
N ARG A 55 14.80 -34.85 -20.32
CA ARG A 55 15.93 -33.95 -20.64
C ARG A 55 15.58 -32.48 -20.52
N ASN A 56 14.39 -32.08 -20.97
CA ASN A 56 13.95 -30.68 -20.92
C ASN A 56 13.77 -30.17 -19.49
N THR A 57 13.15 -30.95 -18.61
CA THR A 57 12.94 -30.62 -17.21
C THR A 57 14.27 -30.50 -16.45
N CYS A 58 15.22 -31.39 -16.74
CA CYS A 58 16.55 -31.33 -16.14
C CYS A 58 17.38 -30.13 -16.62
N VAL A 59 17.21 -29.71 -17.86
CA VAL A 59 17.84 -28.47 -18.37
C VAL A 59 17.24 -27.23 -17.70
N GLU A 60 15.93 -27.18 -17.53
CA GLU A 60 15.26 -26.09 -16.82
C GLU A 60 15.73 -26.00 -15.36
N TRP A 61 15.76 -27.11 -14.63
CA TRP A 61 16.27 -27.15 -13.25
C TRP A 61 17.73 -26.71 -13.15
N LYS A 62 18.57 -27.14 -14.09
CA LYS A 62 19.98 -26.73 -14.13
C LYS A 62 20.13 -25.23 -14.31
N ILE A 63 19.37 -24.64 -15.23
CA ILE A 63 19.36 -23.19 -15.50
C ILE A 63 18.90 -22.43 -14.24
N GLU A 64 17.84 -22.92 -13.57
CA GLU A 64 17.32 -22.30 -12.36
C GLU A 64 18.31 -22.35 -11.19
N ILE A 65 19.00 -23.49 -11.02
CA ILE A 65 20.05 -23.65 -10.01
C ILE A 65 21.26 -22.75 -10.30
N GLU A 66 21.72 -22.68 -11.55
CA GLU A 66 22.86 -21.84 -11.98
C GLU A 66 22.57 -20.34 -11.81
N ASN A 67 21.32 -19.93 -12.03
CA ASN A 67 20.88 -18.54 -11.85
C ASN A 67 20.54 -18.16 -10.40
N GLY A 68 20.62 -19.10 -9.45
CA GLY A 68 20.36 -18.84 -8.04
C GLY A 68 18.86 -18.72 -7.67
N GLY A 69 17.97 -19.29 -8.52
CA GLY A 69 16.51 -19.33 -8.30
C GLY A 69 15.77 -18.13 -8.90
N ASN A 70 14.70 -17.71 -8.25
CA ASN A 70 13.80 -16.65 -8.74
C ASN A 70 14.49 -15.29 -8.92
N SER A 71 14.04 -14.52 -9.91
CA SER A 71 14.53 -13.14 -10.11
C SER A 71 14.22 -12.22 -8.94
N GLY A 72 15.00 -11.16 -8.79
CA GLY A 72 14.75 -10.14 -7.75
C GLY A 72 13.39 -9.48 -7.86
N PHE A 73 12.81 -9.42 -9.06
CA PHE A 73 11.46 -8.92 -9.29
C PHE A 73 10.40 -9.87 -8.72
N LEU A 74 10.52 -11.17 -8.95
CA LEU A 74 9.61 -12.17 -8.42
C LEU A 74 9.66 -12.22 -6.89
N LEU A 75 10.85 -12.19 -6.30
CA LEU A 75 11.03 -12.13 -4.84
C LEU A 75 10.38 -10.89 -4.24
N TYR A 76 10.46 -9.76 -4.92
CA TYR A 76 9.76 -8.54 -4.50
C TYR A 76 8.23 -8.72 -4.55
N GLN A 77 7.69 -9.31 -5.63
CA GLN A 77 6.25 -9.62 -5.71
C GLN A 77 5.81 -10.59 -4.61
N GLU A 78 6.56 -11.64 -4.37
CA GLU A 78 6.29 -12.57 -3.27
C GLU A 78 6.30 -11.87 -1.91
N THR A 79 7.17 -10.87 -1.72
CA THR A 79 7.21 -10.08 -0.48
C THR A 79 5.92 -9.30 -0.27
N ILE A 80 5.42 -8.60 -1.27
CA ILE A 80 4.18 -7.80 -1.15
C ILE A 80 2.91 -8.66 -1.11
N THR A 81 2.97 -9.89 -1.62
CA THR A 81 1.87 -10.85 -1.53
C THR A 81 1.96 -11.74 -0.29
N ASN A 82 3.08 -11.73 0.42
CA ASN A 82 3.32 -12.54 1.61
C ASN A 82 2.27 -12.30 2.70
N LYS A 83 1.95 -13.34 3.46
CA LYS A 83 1.00 -13.26 4.59
C LYS A 83 1.45 -12.33 5.73
N TYR A 84 2.75 -12.10 5.87
CA TYR A 84 3.31 -11.20 6.88
C TYR A 84 3.36 -9.74 6.44
N PHE A 85 3.17 -9.47 5.14
CA PHE A 85 3.12 -8.10 4.65
C PHE A 85 1.79 -7.45 5.05
N PRO A 86 1.82 -6.23 5.64
CA PRO A 86 0.61 -5.54 6.07
C PRO A 86 -0.17 -5.02 4.85
N LYS A 87 -1.09 -5.82 4.36
CA LYS A 87 -1.98 -5.51 3.24
C LYS A 87 -3.45 -5.54 3.68
N GLY A 88 -4.32 -5.01 2.86
CA GLY A 88 -5.75 -5.02 3.11
C GLY A 88 -6.12 -4.26 4.39
N ILE A 89 -6.99 -4.86 5.18
CA ILE A 89 -7.52 -4.30 6.43
C ILE A 89 -6.41 -3.89 7.41
N MET A 90 -5.33 -4.66 7.49
CA MET A 90 -4.21 -4.36 8.39
C MET A 90 -3.50 -3.05 8.00
N GLN A 91 -3.28 -2.82 6.71
CA GLN A 91 -2.71 -1.57 6.20
C GLN A 91 -3.60 -0.37 6.54
N VAL A 92 -4.92 -0.51 6.35
CA VAL A 92 -5.89 0.53 6.69
C VAL A 92 -5.78 0.91 8.17
N LEU A 93 -5.81 -0.07 9.08
CA LEU A 93 -5.71 0.18 10.53
C LEU A 93 -4.38 0.80 10.93
N LEU A 94 -3.26 0.31 10.39
CA LEU A 94 -1.93 0.85 10.68
C LEU A 94 -1.82 2.34 10.34
N ILE A 95 -2.49 2.82 9.30
CA ILE A 95 -2.48 4.22 8.89
C ILE A 95 -3.50 5.05 9.68
N LEU A 96 -4.70 4.51 9.91
CA LEU A 96 -5.77 5.25 10.60
C LEU A 96 -5.41 5.56 12.06
N ILE A 97 -4.79 4.61 12.77
CA ILE A 97 -4.43 4.78 14.17
C ILE A 97 -3.59 6.05 14.39
N PRO A 98 -2.41 6.24 13.77
CA PRO A 98 -1.64 7.46 13.96
C PRO A 98 -2.27 8.70 13.33
N SER A 99 -2.92 8.58 12.15
CA SER A 99 -3.50 9.75 11.48
C SER A 99 -4.66 10.35 12.28
N CYS A 100 -5.60 9.54 12.77
CA CYS A 100 -6.69 9.99 13.63
C CYS A 100 -6.15 10.60 14.94
N TYR A 101 -5.09 10.05 15.52
CA TYR A 101 -4.49 10.60 16.73
C TYR A 101 -3.98 12.02 16.51
N PHE A 102 -3.25 12.29 15.43
CA PHE A 102 -2.74 13.63 15.16
C PHE A 102 -3.86 14.65 14.99
N ILE A 103 -4.89 14.26 14.22
CA ILE A 103 -5.97 15.16 13.86
C ILE A 103 -6.87 15.42 15.08
N THR A 104 -7.32 14.39 15.78
CA THR A 104 -8.18 14.54 16.96
C THR A 104 -7.51 15.26 18.10
N LYS A 105 -6.21 15.01 18.34
CA LYS A 105 -5.44 15.73 19.34
C LYS A 105 -5.39 17.23 19.05
N TYR A 106 -5.20 17.61 17.80
CA TYR A 106 -5.13 18.99 17.36
C TYR A 106 -6.46 19.73 17.61
N PHE A 107 -7.59 19.09 17.31
CA PHE A 107 -8.91 19.66 17.58
C PHE A 107 -9.26 19.69 19.06
N ARG A 108 -9.02 18.59 19.79
CA ARG A 108 -9.35 18.48 21.22
C ARG A 108 -8.54 19.43 22.11
N GLU A 109 -7.25 19.59 21.83
CA GLU A 109 -6.38 20.48 22.62
C GLU A 109 -6.57 21.96 22.24
N ARG A 110 -7.56 22.30 21.41
CA ARG A 110 -7.84 23.67 20.93
C ARG A 110 -6.61 24.39 20.34
N ILE A 111 -5.62 23.62 19.90
CA ILE A 111 -4.39 24.16 19.31
C ILE A 111 -4.74 25.01 18.09
N ILE A 112 -5.79 24.62 17.37
CA ILE A 112 -6.31 25.35 16.20
C ILE A 112 -6.72 26.79 16.55
N LEU A 113 -7.30 27.01 17.72
CA LEU A 113 -7.74 28.34 18.16
C LEU A 113 -6.56 29.25 18.50
N TYR A 114 -5.57 28.72 19.23
CA TYR A 114 -4.38 29.46 19.62
C TYR A 114 -3.44 29.80 18.48
N GLU A 115 -3.26 28.86 17.54
CA GLU A 115 -2.36 29.06 16.40
C GLU A 115 -3.00 29.90 15.28
N ASN A 116 -4.33 29.94 15.16
CA ASN A 116 -5.02 30.75 14.15
C ASN A 116 -4.70 32.25 14.28
N ASN A 117 -4.55 32.72 15.51
CA ASN A 117 -4.21 34.13 15.77
C ASN A 117 -2.76 34.49 15.43
N ARG A 118 -1.88 33.49 15.34
CA ARG A 118 -0.45 33.70 15.09
C ARG A 118 -0.02 33.47 13.63
N ARG A 119 -0.65 32.55 12.91
CA ARG A 119 -0.12 32.05 11.61
C ARG A 119 -1.12 32.03 10.47
N GLY A 120 -2.36 32.37 10.70
CA GLY A 120 -3.43 32.24 9.70
C GLY A 120 -3.99 30.82 9.60
N TYR A 121 -5.27 30.72 9.29
CA TYR A 121 -6.06 29.49 9.32
C TYR A 121 -5.55 28.40 8.38
N ALA A 122 -5.28 28.76 7.10
CA ALA A 122 -4.86 27.80 6.08
C ALA A 122 -3.50 27.14 6.41
N ASN A 123 -2.54 27.94 6.86
CA ASN A 123 -1.19 27.47 7.20
C ASN A 123 -1.22 26.50 8.40
N ASN A 124 -2.13 26.70 9.33
CA ASN A 124 -2.28 25.82 10.49
C ASN A 124 -2.88 24.46 10.07
N LEU A 125 -3.94 24.46 9.25
CA LEU A 125 -4.51 23.22 8.74
C LEU A 125 -3.49 22.42 7.95
N LEU A 126 -2.76 23.07 7.06
CA LEU A 126 -1.70 22.41 6.29
C LEU A 126 -0.64 21.76 7.18
N ARG A 127 -0.27 22.40 8.30
CA ARG A 127 0.69 21.83 9.24
C ARG A 127 0.18 20.57 9.93
N VAL A 128 -1.10 20.55 10.34
CA VAL A 128 -1.72 19.37 10.94
C VAL A 128 -1.80 18.23 9.94
N PHE A 129 -2.30 18.50 8.75
CA PHE A 129 -2.45 17.50 7.70
C PHE A 129 -1.10 16.97 7.21
N LYS A 130 -0.06 17.82 7.14
CA LYS A 130 1.29 17.43 6.76
C LYS A 130 1.81 16.24 7.58
N ASN A 131 1.60 16.25 8.90
CA ASN A 131 2.06 15.16 9.76
C ASN A 131 1.36 13.82 9.45
N SER A 132 0.06 13.88 9.11
CA SER A 132 -0.68 12.71 8.68
C SER A 132 -0.28 12.27 7.26
N TYR A 133 -0.05 13.19 6.34
CA TYR A 133 0.34 12.87 4.96
C TYR A 133 1.74 12.23 4.86
N ILE A 134 2.65 12.53 5.77
CA ILE A 134 3.96 11.85 5.85
C ILE A 134 3.77 10.32 6.04
N LEU A 135 2.72 9.88 6.74
CA LEU A 135 2.44 8.46 6.94
C LEU A 135 2.19 7.72 5.62
N ALA A 136 1.61 8.39 4.62
CA ALA A 136 1.35 7.78 3.32
C ALA A 136 2.63 7.39 2.56
N LEU A 137 3.73 8.11 2.81
CA LEU A 137 5.01 7.89 2.13
C LEU A 137 5.83 6.75 2.74
N ILE A 138 5.66 6.48 4.04
CA ILE A 138 6.50 5.52 4.78
C ILE A 138 6.47 4.12 4.16
N PRO A 139 5.30 3.51 3.86
CA PRO A 139 5.27 2.18 3.26
C PRO A 139 5.99 2.11 1.91
N SER A 140 5.79 3.11 1.07
CA SER A 140 6.39 3.16 -0.27
C SER A 140 7.92 3.34 -0.21
N ILE A 141 8.43 4.15 0.71
CA ILE A 141 9.87 4.32 0.91
C ILE A 141 10.49 3.00 1.40
N LEU A 142 9.88 2.35 2.37
CA LEU A 142 10.39 1.09 2.91
C LEU A 142 10.34 -0.04 1.87
N LEU A 143 9.29 -0.09 1.03
CA LEU A 143 9.22 -1.04 -0.07
C LEU A 143 10.24 -0.75 -1.17
N LEU A 144 10.56 0.51 -1.41
CA LEU A 144 11.66 0.86 -2.33
C LEU A 144 13.00 0.31 -1.82
N PHE A 145 13.26 0.38 -0.50
CA PHE A 145 14.46 -0.25 0.07
C PHE A 145 14.46 -1.78 -0.05
N ALA A 146 13.32 -2.43 0.16
CA ALA A 146 13.19 -3.87 -0.05
C ALA A 146 13.46 -4.25 -1.50
N PHE A 147 12.97 -3.45 -2.44
CA PHE A 147 13.23 -3.61 -3.86
C PHE A 147 14.73 -3.48 -4.21
N LEU A 148 15.40 -2.44 -3.72
CA LEU A 148 16.83 -2.24 -3.91
C LEU A 148 17.65 -3.36 -3.27
N PHE A 149 17.21 -3.90 -2.14
CA PHE A 149 17.81 -5.07 -1.52
C PHE A 149 17.76 -6.28 -2.45
N TYR A 150 16.60 -6.62 -3.02
CA TYR A 150 16.48 -7.75 -3.94
C TYR A 150 17.27 -7.54 -5.23
N TYR A 151 17.28 -6.32 -5.78
CA TYR A 151 18.09 -5.99 -6.94
C TYR A 151 19.58 -6.30 -6.70
N LYS A 152 20.09 -5.92 -5.52
CA LYS A 152 21.48 -6.22 -5.13
C LYS A 152 21.69 -7.70 -4.81
N TYR A 153 20.74 -8.34 -4.15
CA TYR A 153 20.83 -9.74 -3.72
C TYR A 153 20.88 -10.71 -4.90
N THR A 154 20.11 -10.47 -5.95
CA THR A 154 20.04 -11.32 -7.15
C THR A 154 20.99 -10.86 -8.28
N GLY A 155 21.76 -9.81 -8.08
CA GLY A 155 22.66 -9.28 -9.13
C GLY A 155 21.94 -8.59 -10.29
N GLY A 156 20.65 -8.25 -10.11
CA GLY A 156 19.83 -7.57 -11.12
C GLY A 156 18.42 -8.17 -11.24
N PHE A 157 17.65 -7.69 -12.22
CA PHE A 157 16.33 -8.24 -12.56
C PHE A 157 16.40 -9.05 -13.84
N ASN A 158 17.23 -10.07 -13.87
CA ASN A 158 17.26 -11.01 -14.97
C ASN A 158 16.02 -11.92 -14.86
N ILE A 159 14.93 -11.51 -15.51
CA ILE A 159 13.69 -12.25 -15.53
C ILE A 159 13.87 -13.46 -16.46
N MET A 160 13.66 -14.64 -15.93
CA MET A 160 13.82 -15.87 -16.68
C MET A 160 12.62 -16.13 -17.57
N ALA A 161 12.83 -16.82 -18.70
CA ALA A 161 11.77 -17.12 -19.65
C ALA A 161 10.61 -17.93 -19.04
N HIS A 162 10.89 -18.79 -18.05
CA HIS A 162 9.88 -19.57 -17.34
C HIS A 162 9.02 -18.69 -16.40
N GLU A 163 9.61 -17.66 -15.78
CA GLU A 163 8.86 -16.70 -14.96
C GLU A 163 7.85 -15.93 -15.80
N VAL A 164 8.22 -15.55 -17.03
CA VAL A 164 7.31 -14.90 -17.99
C VAL A 164 6.10 -15.78 -18.28
N LYS A 165 6.31 -17.09 -18.49
CA LYS A 165 5.23 -18.03 -18.75
C LYS A 165 4.34 -18.30 -17.54
N SER A 166 4.91 -18.35 -16.31
CA SER A 166 4.18 -18.68 -15.11
C SER A 166 3.31 -17.52 -14.61
N ILE A 167 3.73 -16.27 -14.87
CA ILE A 167 3.05 -15.09 -14.37
C ILE A 167 2.08 -14.52 -15.40
N GLY A 168 2.28 -14.81 -16.70
CA GLY A 168 1.36 -14.39 -17.78
C GLY A 168 1.30 -12.87 -18.03
N TRP A 169 2.27 -12.10 -17.54
CA TRP A 169 2.17 -10.64 -17.49
C TRP A 169 3.02 -9.94 -18.52
N SER A 170 2.39 -9.09 -19.31
CA SER A 170 3.06 -8.21 -20.27
C SER A 170 4.05 -7.20 -19.60
N TYR A 171 3.92 -6.98 -18.28
CA TYR A 171 4.71 -6.02 -17.50
C TYR A 171 6.07 -6.53 -17.04
N ILE A 172 6.30 -7.83 -17.13
CA ILE A 172 7.60 -8.44 -16.79
C ILE A 172 8.72 -7.84 -17.62
N THR A 173 8.43 -7.39 -18.83
CA THR A 173 9.39 -6.69 -19.69
C THR A 173 9.82 -5.33 -19.15
N LYS A 174 9.08 -4.75 -18.19
CA LYS A 174 9.33 -3.41 -17.62
C LYS A 174 9.17 -3.39 -16.10
N PRO A 175 9.98 -4.15 -15.34
CA PRO A 175 9.83 -4.29 -13.89
C PRO A 175 9.93 -2.97 -13.13
N TRP A 176 10.79 -2.06 -13.59
CA TRP A 176 10.94 -0.72 -13.00
C TRP A 176 9.67 0.12 -13.11
N LEU A 177 8.99 0.05 -14.26
CA LEU A 177 7.74 0.77 -14.45
C LEU A 177 6.64 0.23 -13.53
N PHE A 178 6.54 -1.10 -13.41
CA PHE A 178 5.60 -1.74 -12.50
C PHE A 178 5.81 -1.27 -11.06
N ILE A 179 7.07 -1.32 -10.58
CA ILE A 179 7.39 -0.93 -9.22
C ILE A 179 7.07 0.54 -8.97
N LEU A 180 7.44 1.43 -9.89
CA LEU A 180 7.15 2.85 -9.76
C LEU A 180 5.65 3.11 -9.66
N VAL A 181 4.87 2.51 -10.57
CA VAL A 181 3.41 2.64 -10.59
C VAL A 181 2.79 2.07 -9.32
N TYR A 182 3.26 0.91 -8.87
CA TYR A 182 2.80 0.30 -7.61
C TYR A 182 3.07 1.20 -6.40
N LEU A 183 4.29 1.76 -6.27
CA LEU A 183 4.65 2.64 -5.16
C LEU A 183 3.81 3.92 -5.16
N ILE A 184 3.55 4.52 -6.34
CA ILE A 184 2.69 5.69 -6.45
C ILE A 184 1.25 5.34 -6.08
N ASN A 185 0.71 4.22 -6.59
CA ASN A 185 -0.64 3.79 -6.25
C ASN A 185 -0.80 3.51 -4.76
N LEU A 186 0.20 2.92 -4.12
CA LEU A 186 0.24 2.70 -2.68
C LEU A 186 0.16 4.01 -1.89
N ILE A 187 0.90 5.05 -2.32
CA ILE A 187 0.81 6.38 -1.72
C ILE A 187 -0.59 6.96 -1.88
N LEU A 188 -1.15 6.90 -3.09
CA LEU A 188 -2.49 7.43 -3.37
C LEU A 188 -3.57 6.72 -2.55
N THR A 189 -3.50 5.40 -2.41
CA THR A 189 -4.42 4.61 -1.59
C THR A 189 -4.31 5.00 -0.12
N ASN A 190 -3.10 5.13 0.40
CA ASN A 190 -2.87 5.59 1.78
C ASN A 190 -3.39 7.01 2.03
N LEU A 191 -3.30 7.90 1.02
CA LEU A 191 -3.87 9.25 1.08
C LEU A 191 -5.41 9.22 1.17
N ILE A 192 -6.09 8.28 0.51
CA ILE A 192 -7.54 8.11 0.65
C ILE A 192 -7.90 7.85 2.12
N TYR A 193 -7.18 6.93 2.80
CA TYR A 193 -7.43 6.61 4.21
C TYR A 193 -7.23 7.84 5.12
N ILE A 194 -6.15 8.57 4.90
CA ILE A 194 -5.84 9.77 5.68
C ILE A 194 -6.89 10.86 5.43
N ASN A 195 -7.28 11.08 4.19
CA ASN A 195 -8.29 12.08 3.83
C ASN A 195 -9.66 11.77 4.45
N ILE A 196 -10.06 10.48 4.49
CA ILE A 196 -11.28 10.05 5.21
C ILE A 196 -11.11 10.30 6.71
N SER A 197 -9.96 9.99 7.30
CA SER A 197 -9.71 10.26 8.73
C SER A 197 -9.78 11.75 9.06
N ILE A 198 -9.33 12.63 8.17
CA ILE A 198 -9.44 14.08 8.31
C ILE A 198 -10.90 14.53 8.36
N LEU A 199 -11.75 14.00 7.47
CA LEU A 199 -13.18 14.33 7.44
C LEU A 199 -13.91 13.88 8.70
N ILE A 200 -13.67 12.64 9.14
CA ILE A 200 -14.35 12.05 10.31
C ILE A 200 -13.88 12.72 11.60
N SER A 201 -12.58 12.92 11.77
CA SER A 201 -11.99 13.51 12.98
C SER A 201 -12.39 14.96 13.20
N ARG A 202 -12.84 15.68 12.17
CA ARG A 202 -13.43 17.00 12.32
C ARG A 202 -14.71 17.00 13.16
N LYS A 203 -15.57 16.00 12.91
CA LYS A 203 -16.88 15.90 13.59
C LYS A 203 -16.75 15.23 14.94
N TYR A 204 -15.88 14.23 15.05
CA TYR A 204 -15.72 13.42 16.24
C TYR A 204 -14.31 13.65 16.81
N HIS A 205 -14.22 14.42 17.91
CA HIS A 205 -12.96 14.74 18.55
C HIS A 205 -12.45 13.62 19.49
N ASN A 206 -13.22 12.54 19.62
CA ASN A 206 -12.81 11.33 20.33
C ASN A 206 -11.98 10.45 19.39
N TYR A 207 -10.77 10.13 19.82
CA TYR A 207 -9.82 9.35 19.06
C TYR A 207 -10.35 7.96 18.64
N PHE A 208 -10.89 7.20 19.59
CA PHE A 208 -11.39 5.85 19.32
C PHE A 208 -12.57 5.86 18.35
N ILE A 209 -13.51 6.77 18.56
CA ILE A 209 -14.66 6.94 17.66
C ILE A 209 -14.18 7.31 16.26
N SER A 210 -13.22 8.21 16.14
CA SER A 210 -12.67 8.61 14.84
C SER A 210 -12.00 7.46 14.11
N VAL A 211 -11.23 6.61 14.79
CA VAL A 211 -10.60 5.42 14.18
C VAL A 211 -11.66 4.43 13.69
N ILE A 212 -12.63 4.08 14.56
CA ILE A 212 -13.67 3.11 14.22
C ILE A 212 -14.53 3.61 13.06
N LEU A 213 -15.01 4.86 13.12
CA LEU A 213 -15.83 5.42 12.05
C LEU A 213 -15.07 5.57 10.74
N SER A 214 -13.82 6.01 10.77
CA SER A 214 -12.99 6.08 9.56
C SER A 214 -12.81 4.71 8.93
N PHE A 215 -12.56 3.69 9.76
CA PHE A 215 -12.45 2.30 9.30
C PHE A 215 -13.76 1.81 8.68
N LEU A 216 -14.90 2.01 9.35
CA LEU A 216 -16.23 1.62 8.82
C LEU A 216 -16.56 2.34 7.51
N VAL A 217 -16.22 3.63 7.38
CA VAL A 217 -16.43 4.38 6.14
C VAL A 217 -15.56 3.82 5.01
N ILE A 218 -14.31 3.45 5.26
CA ILE A 218 -13.45 2.85 4.24
C ILE A 218 -13.99 1.49 3.79
N ILE A 219 -14.38 0.62 4.72
CA ILE A 219 -14.96 -0.69 4.40
C ILE A 219 -16.30 -0.50 3.66
N GLY A 220 -17.16 0.40 4.14
CA GLY A 220 -18.45 0.70 3.48
C GLY A 220 -18.26 1.25 2.07
N LEU A 221 -17.27 2.11 1.86
CA LEU A 221 -16.91 2.64 0.53
C LEU A 221 -16.39 1.52 -0.38
N GLN A 222 -15.55 0.61 0.12
CA GLN A 222 -15.09 -0.55 -0.64
C GLN A 222 -16.25 -1.45 -1.07
N LEU A 223 -17.14 -1.80 -0.13
CA LEU A 223 -18.32 -2.60 -0.44
C LEU A 223 -19.23 -1.91 -1.47
N PHE A 224 -19.44 -0.60 -1.34
CA PHE A 224 -20.18 0.18 -2.32
C PHE A 224 -19.53 0.11 -3.71
N LEU A 225 -18.22 0.27 -3.80
CA LEU A 225 -17.49 0.19 -5.07
C LEU A 225 -17.56 -1.22 -5.68
N GLU A 226 -17.42 -2.26 -4.86
CA GLU A 226 -17.53 -3.66 -5.34
C GLU A 226 -18.94 -3.98 -5.83
N ILE A 227 -19.99 -3.60 -5.09
CA ILE A 227 -21.36 -3.91 -5.47
C ILE A 227 -21.82 -3.07 -6.66
N VAL A 228 -21.61 -1.74 -6.59
CA VAL A 228 -22.19 -0.80 -7.58
C VAL A 228 -21.30 -0.70 -8.82
N MET A 229 -20.00 -0.46 -8.65
CA MET A 229 -19.09 -0.22 -9.78
C MET A 229 -18.70 -1.52 -10.45
N ASP A 230 -18.30 -2.53 -9.69
CA ASP A 230 -17.91 -3.83 -10.23
C ASP A 230 -19.13 -4.67 -10.59
N GLY A 231 -20.01 -4.98 -9.66
CA GLY A 231 -21.14 -5.89 -9.88
C GLY A 231 -22.18 -5.32 -10.86
N ILE A 232 -22.67 -4.09 -10.65
CA ILE A 232 -23.79 -3.53 -11.44
C ILE A 232 -23.24 -2.87 -12.73
N ILE A 233 -22.36 -1.89 -12.60
CA ILE A 233 -21.93 -1.09 -13.76
C ILE A 233 -21.04 -1.92 -14.68
N CYS A 234 -19.97 -2.50 -14.17
CA CYS A 234 -19.05 -3.27 -14.99
C CYS A 234 -19.61 -4.63 -15.38
N GLY A 235 -20.14 -5.41 -14.43
CA GLY A 235 -20.62 -6.77 -14.69
C GLY A 235 -21.91 -6.80 -15.49
N ILE A 236 -22.95 -6.07 -15.06
CA ILE A 236 -24.29 -6.16 -15.69
C ILE A 236 -24.42 -5.23 -16.90
N ILE A 237 -23.98 -3.96 -16.77
CA ILE A 237 -24.22 -2.95 -17.82
C ILE A 237 -23.14 -3.02 -18.92
N LEU A 238 -21.87 -3.05 -18.54
CA LEU A 238 -20.76 -2.98 -19.50
C LEU A 238 -20.24 -4.36 -19.93
N HIS A 239 -20.67 -5.44 -19.26
CA HIS A 239 -20.16 -6.82 -19.49
C HIS A 239 -18.63 -6.87 -19.55
N SER A 240 -17.96 -6.12 -18.65
CA SER A 240 -16.51 -5.98 -18.60
C SER A 240 -15.95 -6.37 -17.25
N GLU A 241 -14.71 -6.82 -17.21
CA GLU A 241 -14.02 -7.19 -15.98
C GLU A 241 -13.30 -5.99 -15.32
N PHE A 242 -13.63 -4.75 -15.68
CA PHE A 242 -12.97 -3.53 -15.16
C PHE A 242 -13.13 -3.32 -13.64
N GLY A 243 -13.94 -4.12 -12.97
CA GLY A 243 -14.26 -3.97 -11.56
C GLY A 243 -13.07 -4.03 -10.61
N ILE A 244 -12.04 -4.80 -10.95
CA ILE A 244 -10.83 -4.93 -10.13
C ILE A 244 -10.11 -3.60 -9.90
N ILE A 245 -10.32 -2.62 -10.78
CA ILE A 245 -9.74 -1.28 -10.67
C ILE A 245 -10.28 -0.52 -9.46
N PHE A 246 -11.53 -0.78 -9.07
CA PHE A 246 -12.23 -0.05 -8.01
C PHE A 246 -11.90 -0.55 -6.60
N ASN A 247 -10.71 -1.04 -6.39
CA ASN A 247 -10.26 -1.53 -5.09
C ASN A 247 -9.44 -0.46 -4.36
N ILE A 248 -9.96 0.02 -3.20
CA ILE A 248 -9.26 0.96 -2.33
C ILE A 248 -8.58 0.29 -1.13
N ILE A 249 -8.87 -0.98 -0.83
CA ILE A 249 -8.26 -1.69 0.31
C ILE A 249 -6.93 -2.32 -0.08
N ASN A 250 -6.83 -2.82 -1.31
CA ASN A 250 -5.61 -3.41 -1.83
C ASN A 250 -5.02 -2.52 -2.93
N ALA A 251 -3.85 -1.96 -2.67
CA ALA A 251 -3.14 -1.11 -3.64
C ALA A 251 -2.57 -1.89 -4.84
N ILE A 252 -2.79 -3.20 -4.91
CA ILE A 252 -2.11 -4.09 -5.85
C ILE A 252 -2.86 -4.18 -7.17
N PRO A 253 -2.35 -3.56 -8.26
CA PRO A 253 -2.90 -3.72 -9.59
C PRO A 253 -2.27 -4.97 -10.24
N PHE A 254 -2.71 -6.17 -9.86
CA PHE A 254 -2.14 -7.41 -10.41
C PHE A 254 -2.97 -8.01 -11.55
N ASN A 255 -3.61 -7.21 -12.37
CA ASN A 255 -4.33 -7.76 -13.50
C ASN A 255 -3.80 -7.20 -14.82
N ASP A 256 -3.34 -8.09 -15.69
CA ASP A 256 -2.83 -7.78 -17.03
C ASP A 256 -3.89 -7.18 -17.94
N SER A 257 -5.16 -7.50 -17.70
CA SER A 257 -6.27 -7.15 -18.58
C SER A 257 -6.50 -5.65 -18.71
N TYR A 258 -6.09 -4.83 -17.72
CA TYR A 258 -6.46 -3.40 -17.66
C TYR A 258 -5.29 -2.41 -17.67
N GLY A 259 -4.08 -2.89 -17.63
CA GLY A 259 -2.89 -2.05 -17.58
C GLY A 259 -2.68 -1.40 -16.22
N LEU A 260 -1.44 -0.91 -16.01
CA LEU A 260 -1.01 -0.26 -14.76
C LEU A 260 -1.61 1.13 -14.54
N VAL A 261 -2.12 1.77 -15.57
CA VAL A 261 -2.52 3.19 -15.55
C VAL A 261 -3.88 3.39 -14.89
N TRP A 262 -4.83 2.51 -15.12
CA TRP A 262 -6.20 2.67 -14.63
C TRP A 262 -6.34 2.71 -13.10
N PRO A 263 -5.67 1.83 -12.32
CA PRO A 263 -5.68 1.97 -10.87
C PRO A 263 -5.13 3.30 -10.36
N LEU A 264 -4.11 3.87 -11.04
CA LEU A 264 -3.60 5.21 -10.71
C LEU A 264 -4.64 6.29 -10.99
N VAL A 265 -5.30 6.25 -12.15
CA VAL A 265 -6.35 7.20 -12.53
C VAL A 265 -7.50 7.16 -11.53
N PHE A 266 -7.92 5.95 -11.14
CA PHE A 266 -8.97 5.75 -10.14
C PHE A 266 -8.56 6.32 -8.76
N SER A 267 -7.41 5.91 -8.24
CA SER A 267 -6.92 6.36 -6.93
C SER A 267 -6.71 7.89 -6.89
N LEU A 268 -6.22 8.47 -7.99
CA LEU A 268 -6.06 9.92 -8.12
C LEU A 268 -7.42 10.63 -8.13
N SER A 269 -8.38 10.14 -8.91
CA SER A 269 -9.73 10.72 -9.00
C SER A 269 -10.43 10.68 -7.65
N MET A 270 -10.35 9.55 -6.93
CA MET A 270 -10.90 9.42 -5.57
C MET A 270 -10.27 10.41 -4.60
N ASN A 271 -8.95 10.58 -4.63
CA ASN A 271 -8.29 11.60 -3.82
C ASN A 271 -8.75 13.00 -4.14
N LEU A 272 -8.88 13.37 -5.41
CA LEU A 272 -9.35 14.69 -5.81
C LEU A 272 -10.78 14.97 -5.33
N ILE A 273 -11.68 13.99 -5.44
CA ILE A 273 -13.06 14.11 -4.93
C ILE A 273 -13.04 14.33 -3.41
N ILE A 274 -12.29 13.52 -2.66
CA ILE A 274 -12.25 13.63 -1.20
C ILE A 274 -11.59 14.93 -0.75
N ILE A 275 -10.50 15.37 -1.41
CA ILE A 275 -9.85 16.66 -1.14
C ILE A 275 -10.80 17.82 -1.42
N PHE A 276 -11.59 17.76 -2.50
CA PHE A 276 -12.63 18.76 -2.77
C PHE A 276 -13.68 18.81 -1.66
N ILE A 277 -14.12 17.65 -1.14
CA ILE A 277 -15.03 17.58 0.01
C ILE A 277 -14.35 18.19 1.26
N ILE A 278 -13.09 17.87 1.52
CA ILE A 278 -12.31 18.47 2.63
C ILE A 278 -12.29 19.98 2.48
N TYR A 279 -11.99 20.50 1.29
CA TYR A 279 -11.99 21.94 1.03
C TYR A 279 -13.34 22.57 1.38
N LEU A 280 -14.45 22.01 0.91
CA LEU A 280 -15.80 22.53 1.19
C LEU A 280 -16.11 22.51 2.70
N VAL A 281 -15.72 21.42 3.36
CA VAL A 281 -15.98 21.21 4.79
C VAL A 281 -15.14 22.16 5.67
N TYR A 282 -13.90 22.45 5.28
CA TYR A 282 -12.97 23.29 6.04
C TYR A 282 -12.95 24.76 5.60
N LYS A 283 -13.64 25.12 4.52
CA LYS A 283 -13.69 26.51 4.02
C LYS A 283 -14.26 27.48 5.06
N ASN A 284 -15.26 27.05 5.84
CA ASN A 284 -15.91 27.91 6.82
C ASN A 284 -15.19 27.84 8.16
N LYS A 285 -14.33 28.86 8.43
CA LYS A 285 -13.55 29.00 9.66
C LYS A 285 -14.42 29.16 10.90
N GLU A 286 -15.50 29.97 10.82
CA GLU A 286 -16.37 30.25 11.97
C GLU A 286 -17.10 28.97 12.42
N LYS A 287 -17.64 28.19 11.49
CA LYS A 287 -18.28 26.92 11.78
C LYS A 287 -17.32 25.94 12.44
N LEU A 288 -16.05 25.91 12.01
CA LEU A 288 -15.03 25.05 12.61
C LEU A 288 -14.76 25.44 14.08
N ILE A 289 -14.67 26.74 14.36
CA ILE A 289 -14.45 27.25 15.72
C ILE A 289 -15.62 26.86 16.63
N ILE A 290 -16.87 27.07 16.16
CA ILE A 290 -18.08 26.71 16.89
C ILE A 290 -18.14 25.19 17.16
N ASP A 291 -17.80 24.36 16.16
CA ASP A 291 -17.77 22.91 16.32
C ASP A 291 -16.72 22.47 17.36
N CYS A 292 -15.55 23.14 17.40
CA CYS A 292 -14.51 22.89 18.40
C CYS A 292 -14.94 23.29 19.83
N GLU A 293 -15.71 24.36 19.97
CA GLU A 293 -16.21 24.85 21.27
C GLU A 293 -17.34 23.94 21.82
N LYS A 294 -18.24 23.46 20.96
CA LYS A 294 -19.34 22.59 21.36
C LYS A 294 -18.91 21.18 21.78
N ASN A 295 -17.81 20.68 21.25
CA ASN A 295 -17.35 19.30 21.47
C ASN A 295 -16.18 19.23 22.48
N SER A 296 -15.87 20.31 23.13
CA SER A 296 -14.88 20.41 24.22
C SER A 296 -15.54 20.50 25.59
#